data_dad62ced0bcc4909652180e95ba5c3ae
#
_entry.id   dad62ced0bcc4909652180e95ba5c3ae
#
_cell.length_a   1.000
_cell.length_b   1.000
_cell.length_c   1.000
_cell.angle_alpha   90.00
_cell.angle_beta   90.00
_cell.angle_gamma   90.00
#
_symmetry.space_group_name_H-M   'P 1'
#
loop_
_entity.id
_entity.type
_entity.pdbx_description
1 polymer ?
#
loop_
_entity_poly.entity_id
_entity_poly.type
_entity_poly.pdbx_seq_one_letter_code
_entity_poly.pdbx_strand_id
1 'polypeptide(L)'
;KLRPAGLPDAGTSAPAKLGDRVRAGQTPAQINVARSLHQIAGYLDSPLTEDSFVNITGPEGWDGADSWRAEMSDAVRDVLRPAFERYRDVYTTELRPVARPDERPGLCHIPDGDELYQILIEHHTGLPLTARELHDIGVDETTNRLPAEFADIGSRALGTADLGQIFDKLKNDPDLRYADGAAIV
;
A
#
# COMPACT_ATOMS: atom_id res chain seq x y z
N LYS A 1 -15.28 -19.25 23.73
CA LYS A 1 -15.79 -17.90 23.45
C LYS A 1 -14.64 -16.92 23.60
N LEU A 2 -13.87 -16.73 22.53
CA LEU A 2 -12.92 -15.63 22.43
C LEU A 2 -13.71 -14.36 22.06
N ARG A 3 -14.14 -13.63 23.08
CA ARG A 3 -14.45 -12.22 22.89
C ARG A 3 -13.10 -11.51 22.78
N PRO A 4 -12.78 -10.79 21.70
CA PRO A 4 -11.62 -9.91 21.67
C PRO A 4 -11.86 -8.83 22.72
N ALA A 5 -11.21 -8.97 23.87
CA ALA A 5 -11.17 -7.93 24.88
C ALA A 5 -10.38 -6.76 24.28
N GLY A 6 -11.08 -5.65 23.98
CA GLY A 6 -10.47 -4.33 23.85
C GLY A 6 -9.75 -4.02 22.56
N LEU A 7 -10.31 -4.39 21.39
CA LEU A 7 -10.08 -3.53 20.23
C LEU A 7 -10.77 -2.19 20.52
N PRO A 8 -10.03 -1.07 20.64
CA PRO A 8 -10.67 0.23 20.70
C PRO A 8 -11.61 0.29 19.51
N ASP A 9 -12.74 0.95 19.68
CA ASP A 9 -13.77 1.09 18.67
C ASP A 9 -13.15 1.73 17.40
N ALA A 10 -12.49 0.89 16.60
CA ALA A 10 -11.74 1.31 15.41
C ALA A 10 -12.67 1.98 14.38
N GLY A 11 -13.97 1.67 14.46
CA GLY A 11 -14.99 2.30 13.64
C GLY A 11 -15.30 3.73 14.00
N THR A 12 -15.02 4.17 15.24
CA THR A 12 -15.26 5.56 15.68
C THR A 12 -13.98 6.37 15.85
N SER A 13 -12.86 5.75 16.19
CA SER A 13 -11.60 6.47 16.43
C SER A 13 -10.89 6.90 15.14
N ALA A 14 -10.96 6.14 14.06
CA ALA A 14 -10.31 6.47 12.81
C ALA A 14 -10.98 7.68 12.10
N PRO A 15 -12.31 7.73 11.92
CA PRO A 15 -13.00 8.90 11.38
C PRO A 15 -12.74 10.18 12.17
N ALA A 16 -12.80 10.11 13.51
CA ALA A 16 -12.55 11.30 14.36
C ALA A 16 -11.14 11.85 14.16
N LYS A 17 -10.11 11.01 14.16
CA LYS A 17 -8.71 11.41 13.91
C LYS A 17 -8.52 11.99 12.50
N LEU A 18 -9.22 11.44 11.51
CA LEU A 18 -9.20 11.98 10.15
C LEU A 18 -9.79 13.39 10.09
N GLY A 19 -10.93 13.62 10.73
CA GLY A 19 -11.56 14.93 10.82
C GLY A 19 -10.66 15.97 11.51
N ASP A 20 -9.95 15.59 12.57
CA ASP A 20 -8.99 16.47 13.25
C ASP A 20 -7.84 16.87 12.32
N ARG A 21 -7.30 15.94 11.54
CA ARG A 21 -6.23 16.22 10.56
C ARG A 21 -6.71 17.13 9.43
N VAL A 22 -7.91 16.92 8.92
CA VAL A 22 -8.51 17.81 7.91
C VAL A 22 -8.67 19.23 8.46
N ARG A 23 -9.15 19.38 9.70
CA ARG A 23 -9.24 20.69 10.36
C ARG A 23 -7.88 21.35 10.57
N ALA A 24 -6.84 20.57 10.76
CA ALA A 24 -5.45 21.05 10.82
C ALA A 24 -4.85 21.34 9.42
N GLY A 25 -5.61 21.22 8.34
CA GLY A 25 -5.12 21.45 6.97
C GLY A 25 -4.29 20.29 6.39
N GLN A 26 -4.19 19.18 7.10
CA GLN A 26 -3.46 17.98 6.65
C GLN A 26 -4.35 17.14 5.72
N THR A 27 -4.63 17.67 4.53
CA THR A 27 -5.51 17.04 3.55
C THR A 27 -4.77 16.04 2.66
N PRO A 28 -5.40 14.93 2.25
CA PRO A 28 -4.83 13.98 1.30
C PRO A 28 -4.82 14.53 -0.14
N ALA A 29 -4.03 13.94 -1.04
CA ALA A 29 -4.15 14.17 -2.47
C ALA A 29 -5.36 13.44 -3.06
N GLN A 30 -5.99 14.01 -4.11
CA GLN A 30 -7.19 13.46 -4.77
C GLN A 30 -6.98 12.03 -5.26
N ILE A 31 -5.84 11.74 -5.86
CA ILE A 31 -5.50 10.39 -6.34
C ILE A 31 -5.51 9.35 -5.20
N ASN A 32 -5.06 9.73 -4.00
CA ASN A 32 -5.05 8.80 -2.86
C ASN A 32 -6.47 8.53 -2.36
N VAL A 33 -7.32 9.55 -2.31
CA VAL A 33 -8.74 9.40 -1.94
C VAL A 33 -9.46 8.52 -2.97
N ALA A 34 -9.25 8.77 -4.26
CA ALA A 34 -9.87 8.00 -5.33
C ALA A 34 -9.45 6.51 -5.30
N ARG A 35 -8.15 6.24 -5.11
CA ARG A 35 -7.63 4.86 -4.99
C ARG A 35 -8.17 4.15 -3.76
N SER A 36 -8.23 4.82 -2.61
CA SER A 36 -8.81 4.24 -1.39
C SER A 36 -10.30 3.90 -1.57
N LEU A 37 -11.08 4.82 -2.16
CA LEU A 37 -12.49 4.57 -2.48
C LEU A 37 -12.67 3.40 -3.45
N HIS A 38 -11.82 3.29 -4.46
CA HIS A 38 -11.84 2.16 -5.39
C HIS A 38 -11.55 0.82 -4.70
N GLN A 39 -10.54 0.78 -3.81
CA GLN A 39 -10.21 -0.43 -3.04
C GLN A 39 -11.35 -0.83 -2.09
N ILE A 40 -11.93 0.15 -1.38
CA ILE A 40 -13.06 -0.10 -0.47
C ILE A 40 -14.28 -0.62 -1.25
N ALA A 41 -14.60 0.00 -2.39
CA ALA A 41 -15.69 -0.46 -3.24
C ALA A 41 -15.45 -1.90 -3.72
N GLY A 42 -14.25 -2.20 -4.24
CA GLY A 42 -13.91 -3.56 -4.68
C GLY A 42 -14.04 -4.61 -3.56
N TYR A 43 -13.66 -4.24 -2.32
CA TYR A 43 -13.87 -5.14 -1.17
C TYR A 43 -15.35 -5.34 -0.85
N LEU A 44 -16.14 -4.26 -0.80
CA LEU A 44 -17.56 -4.34 -0.45
C LEU A 44 -18.41 -5.05 -1.54
N ASP A 45 -18.00 -4.92 -2.80
CA ASP A 45 -18.68 -5.55 -3.95
C ASP A 45 -18.36 -7.05 -4.08
N SER A 46 -17.28 -7.53 -3.42
CA SER A 46 -16.90 -8.95 -3.47
C SER A 46 -17.91 -9.83 -2.71
N PRO A 47 -18.23 -11.04 -3.20
CA PRO A 47 -19.08 -11.98 -2.47
C PRO A 47 -18.48 -12.33 -1.11
N LEU A 48 -19.34 -12.50 -0.10
CA LEU A 48 -18.91 -12.91 1.24
C LEU A 48 -18.20 -14.26 1.24
N THR A 49 -18.59 -15.14 0.33
CA THR A 49 -17.98 -16.47 0.13
C THR A 49 -16.54 -16.40 -0.41
N GLU A 50 -16.13 -15.28 -0.99
CA GLU A 50 -14.78 -15.03 -1.52
C GLU A 50 -13.96 -14.14 -0.60
N ASP A 51 -14.52 -13.72 0.55
CA ASP A 51 -13.85 -12.85 1.50
C ASP A 51 -12.61 -13.55 2.09
N SER A 52 -11.47 -12.87 2.02
CA SER A 52 -10.18 -13.42 2.47
C SER A 52 -10.13 -13.74 3.96
N PHE A 53 -10.92 -13.05 4.78
CA PHE A 53 -11.01 -13.34 6.21
C PHE A 53 -11.88 -14.60 6.48
N VAL A 54 -12.80 -14.92 5.60
CA VAL A 54 -13.65 -16.13 5.69
C VAL A 54 -12.94 -17.35 5.12
N ASN A 55 -12.15 -17.16 4.05
CA ASN A 55 -11.48 -18.23 3.29
C ASN A 55 -10.07 -18.58 3.81
N ILE A 56 -9.77 -18.29 5.07
CA ILE A 56 -8.51 -18.74 5.68
C ILE A 56 -8.54 -20.27 5.82
N THR A 57 -7.50 -20.93 5.29
CA THR A 57 -7.31 -22.38 5.44
C THR A 57 -6.85 -22.68 6.86
N GLY A 58 -7.64 -23.46 7.58
CA GLY A 58 -7.28 -23.94 8.92
C GLY A 58 -6.27 -25.09 8.88
N PRO A 59 -5.76 -25.51 10.06
CA PRO A 59 -4.91 -26.70 10.17
C PRO A 59 -5.61 -27.94 9.62
N GLU A 60 -4.83 -28.85 9.03
CA GLU A 60 -5.36 -30.11 8.53
C GLU A 60 -5.95 -30.95 9.67
N GLY A 61 -7.14 -31.51 9.43
CA GLY A 61 -7.84 -32.34 10.42
C GLY A 61 -8.47 -31.61 11.58
N TRP A 62 -8.53 -30.26 11.54
CA TRP A 62 -9.22 -29.48 12.58
C TRP A 62 -10.74 -29.55 12.42
N ASP A 63 -11.42 -30.16 13.40
CA ASP A 63 -12.88 -30.36 13.43
C ASP A 63 -13.69 -29.07 13.67
N GLY A 64 -13.04 -28.01 14.17
CA GLY A 64 -13.65 -26.69 14.39
C GLY A 64 -13.70 -25.78 13.17
N ALA A 65 -13.21 -26.19 12.00
CA ALA A 65 -13.04 -25.34 10.83
C ALA A 65 -14.37 -24.74 10.33
N ASP A 66 -15.43 -25.53 10.27
CA ASP A 66 -16.72 -25.08 9.75
C ASP A 66 -17.43 -24.12 10.70
N SER A 67 -17.41 -24.38 12.02
CA SER A 67 -17.98 -23.47 13.02
C SER A 67 -17.21 -22.15 13.06
N TRP A 68 -15.88 -22.20 12.99
CA TRP A 68 -15.05 -21.00 12.92
C TRP A 68 -15.35 -20.18 11.65
N ARG A 69 -15.49 -20.83 10.49
CA ARG A 69 -15.81 -20.15 9.22
C ARG A 69 -17.18 -19.48 9.28
N ALA A 70 -18.17 -20.13 9.89
CA ALA A 70 -19.48 -19.54 10.10
C ALA A 70 -19.43 -18.32 11.02
N GLU A 71 -18.75 -18.40 12.17
CA GLU A 71 -18.56 -17.26 13.08
C GLU A 71 -17.80 -16.11 12.42
N MET A 72 -16.78 -16.42 11.61
CA MET A 72 -16.02 -15.40 10.86
C MET A 72 -16.88 -14.74 9.79
N SER A 73 -17.68 -15.52 9.06
CA SER A 73 -18.62 -15.00 8.06
C SER A 73 -19.62 -14.03 8.69
N ASP A 74 -20.17 -14.36 9.85
CA ASP A 74 -21.08 -13.48 10.60
C ASP A 74 -20.36 -12.21 11.06
N ALA A 75 -19.13 -12.31 11.58
CA ALA A 75 -18.35 -11.17 12.00
C ALA A 75 -17.99 -10.23 10.83
N VAL A 76 -17.65 -10.79 9.68
CA VAL A 76 -17.37 -10.00 8.47
C VAL A 76 -18.64 -9.28 7.99
N ARG A 77 -19.76 -10.01 7.91
CA ARG A 77 -21.04 -9.45 7.46
C ARG A 77 -21.57 -8.36 8.40
N ASP A 78 -21.57 -8.61 9.70
CA ASP A 78 -22.31 -7.80 10.67
C ASP A 78 -21.44 -6.70 11.32
N VAL A 79 -20.11 -6.82 11.26
CA VAL A 79 -19.21 -5.88 11.92
C VAL A 79 -18.22 -5.25 10.91
N LEU A 80 -17.50 -6.07 10.16
CA LEU A 80 -16.39 -5.57 9.33
C LEU A 80 -16.90 -4.78 8.12
N ARG A 81 -17.80 -5.35 7.31
CA ARG A 81 -18.36 -4.67 6.14
C ARG A 81 -19.10 -3.38 6.49
N PRO A 82 -19.96 -3.32 7.50
CA PRO A 82 -20.54 -2.04 7.95
C PRO A 82 -19.49 -1.02 8.42
N ALA A 83 -18.36 -1.47 8.97
CA ALA A 83 -17.27 -0.55 9.30
C ALA A 83 -16.60 0.03 8.04
N PHE A 84 -16.39 -0.78 7.00
CA PHE A 84 -15.89 -0.31 5.71
C PHE A 84 -16.89 0.62 4.99
N GLU A 85 -18.19 0.38 5.10
CA GLU A 85 -19.22 1.30 4.58
C GLU A 85 -19.12 2.67 5.25
N ARG A 86 -19.05 2.73 6.59
CA ARG A 86 -18.84 3.99 7.31
C ARG A 86 -17.53 4.67 6.92
N TYR A 87 -16.46 3.89 6.71
CA TYR A 87 -15.18 4.41 6.27
C TYR A 87 -15.26 5.01 4.86
N ARG A 88 -15.93 4.34 3.93
CA ARG A 88 -16.25 4.85 2.59
C ARG A 88 -17.01 6.18 2.65
N ASP A 89 -18.01 6.25 3.53
CA ASP A 89 -18.84 7.44 3.67
C ASP A 89 -18.01 8.64 4.15
N VAL A 90 -17.11 8.47 5.10
CA VAL A 90 -16.17 9.52 5.54
C VAL A 90 -15.25 9.95 4.40
N TYR A 91 -14.70 9.01 3.62
CA TYR A 91 -13.89 9.35 2.45
C TYR A 91 -14.66 10.16 1.42
N THR A 92 -15.92 9.82 1.20
CA THR A 92 -16.79 10.48 0.21
C THR A 92 -17.25 11.86 0.67
N THR A 93 -17.67 11.99 1.94
CA THR A 93 -18.32 13.21 2.45
C THR A 93 -17.37 14.21 3.08
N GLU A 94 -16.28 13.74 3.69
CA GLU A 94 -15.37 14.60 4.45
C GLU A 94 -14.02 14.80 3.75
N LEU A 95 -13.42 13.74 3.18
CA LEU A 95 -12.09 13.85 2.60
C LEU A 95 -12.09 14.30 1.14
N ARG A 96 -12.96 13.72 0.33
CA ARG A 96 -13.01 14.02 -1.11
C ARG A 96 -13.24 15.50 -1.42
N PRO A 97 -14.12 16.24 -0.71
CA PRO A 97 -14.34 17.67 -0.97
C PRO A 97 -13.14 18.57 -0.65
N VAL A 98 -12.26 18.13 0.25
CA VAL A 98 -11.10 18.90 0.72
C VAL A 98 -9.77 18.34 0.24
N ALA A 99 -9.79 17.29 -0.55
CA ALA A 99 -8.58 16.66 -1.08
C ALA A 99 -7.81 17.62 -2.00
N ARG A 100 -6.47 17.66 -1.82
CA ARG A 100 -5.60 18.48 -2.66
C ARG A 100 -5.62 17.98 -4.11
N PRO A 101 -5.58 18.88 -5.10
CA PRO A 101 -5.49 18.49 -6.50
C PRO A 101 -4.20 17.69 -6.79
N ASP A 102 -4.24 16.85 -7.81
CA ASP A 102 -3.17 15.92 -8.13
C ASP A 102 -1.87 16.62 -8.58
N GLU A 103 -1.92 17.90 -8.96
CA GLU A 103 -0.78 18.76 -9.23
C GLU A 103 -0.03 19.19 -7.96
N ARG A 104 -0.61 18.94 -6.77
CA ARG A 104 -0.04 19.25 -5.46
C ARG A 104 0.03 18.05 -4.54
N PRO A 105 0.66 16.92 -4.95
CA PRO A 105 0.65 15.67 -4.18
C PRO A 105 1.60 15.69 -2.98
N GLY A 106 2.65 16.51 -3.04
CA GLY A 106 3.75 16.52 -2.07
C GLY A 106 3.35 16.98 -0.67
N LEU A 107 4.11 16.55 0.34
CA LEU A 107 3.94 16.98 1.73
C LEU A 107 4.19 18.49 1.91
N CYS A 108 5.04 19.10 1.07
CA CYS A 108 5.28 20.56 1.05
C CYS A 108 4.02 21.41 0.85
N HIS A 109 2.88 20.79 0.49
CA HIS A 109 1.60 21.47 0.33
C HIS A 109 0.65 21.33 1.53
N ILE A 110 1.13 20.82 2.64
CA ILE A 110 0.39 20.76 3.90
C ILE A 110 1.15 21.53 4.99
N PRO A 111 0.47 22.02 6.05
CA PRO A 111 1.14 22.63 7.19
C PRO A 111 2.20 21.70 7.77
N ASP A 112 3.36 22.25 8.11
CA ASP A 112 4.53 21.55 8.67
C ASP A 112 5.06 20.41 7.78
N GLY A 113 4.67 20.40 6.49
CA GLY A 113 4.98 19.31 5.57
C GLY A 113 6.46 19.15 5.25
N ASP A 114 7.21 20.25 5.16
CA ASP A 114 8.65 20.21 4.94
C ASP A 114 9.39 19.62 6.14
N GLU A 115 8.99 20.01 7.37
CA GLU A 115 9.55 19.45 8.61
C GLU A 115 9.21 17.94 8.71
N LEU A 116 7.96 17.59 8.44
CA LEU A 116 7.53 16.18 8.42
C LEU A 116 8.33 15.38 7.40
N TYR A 117 8.57 15.93 6.20
CA TYR A 117 9.35 15.26 5.17
C TYR A 117 10.80 15.03 5.61
N GLN A 118 11.42 16.01 6.27
CA GLN A 118 12.76 15.87 6.84
C GLN A 118 12.83 14.77 7.90
N ILE A 119 11.85 14.69 8.80
CA ILE A 119 11.73 13.61 9.80
C ILE A 119 11.59 12.24 9.12
N LEU A 120 10.79 12.15 8.05
CA LEU A 120 10.61 10.91 7.30
C LEU A 120 11.89 10.47 6.59
N ILE A 121 12.67 11.41 6.02
CA ILE A 121 13.97 11.10 5.43
C ILE A 121 14.87 10.44 6.48
N GLU A 122 15.04 11.07 7.63
CA GLU A 122 15.88 10.53 8.71
C GLU A 122 15.37 9.18 9.21
N HIS A 123 14.05 9.05 9.38
CA HIS A 123 13.40 7.80 9.82
C HIS A 123 13.65 6.64 8.85
N HIS A 124 13.53 6.87 7.54
CA HIS A 124 13.64 5.81 6.53
C HIS A 124 15.07 5.51 6.09
N THR A 125 15.95 6.50 6.11
CA THR A 125 17.35 6.33 5.69
C THR A 125 18.30 6.05 6.85
N GLY A 126 17.93 6.44 8.07
CA GLY A 126 18.81 6.44 9.24
C GLY A 126 19.94 7.50 9.14
N LEU A 127 19.85 8.44 8.18
CA LEU A 127 20.87 9.43 7.90
C LEU A 127 20.29 10.84 7.97
N PRO A 128 21.06 11.84 8.47
CA PRO A 128 20.62 13.23 8.56
C PRO A 128 20.76 13.95 7.21
N LEU A 129 20.21 13.34 6.13
CA LEU A 129 20.23 13.91 4.79
C LEU A 129 19.09 14.93 4.63
N THR A 130 19.37 16.00 3.91
CA THR A 130 18.32 16.89 3.44
C THR A 130 17.59 16.29 2.23
N ALA A 131 16.38 16.79 1.95
CA ALA A 131 15.62 16.39 0.76
C ALA A 131 16.41 16.62 -0.54
N ARG A 132 17.21 17.70 -0.59
CA ARG A 132 18.05 18.04 -1.75
C ARG A 132 19.20 17.06 -1.92
N GLU A 133 19.92 16.73 -0.86
CA GLU A 133 20.99 15.75 -0.92
C GLU A 133 20.48 14.38 -1.34
N LEU A 134 19.35 13.95 -0.79
CA LEU A 134 18.72 12.68 -1.19
C LEU A 134 18.31 12.67 -2.67
N HIS A 135 17.76 13.77 -3.17
CA HIS A 135 17.43 13.94 -4.59
C HIS A 135 18.69 13.87 -5.48
N ASP A 136 19.74 14.61 -5.11
CA ASP A 136 20.98 14.67 -5.89
C ASP A 136 21.69 13.29 -5.93
N ILE A 137 21.67 12.54 -4.83
CA ILE A 137 22.10 11.13 -4.80
C ILE A 137 21.27 10.29 -5.79
N GLY A 138 19.93 10.41 -5.76
CA GLY A 138 19.06 9.66 -6.66
C GLY A 138 19.31 9.99 -8.14
N VAL A 139 19.58 11.25 -8.46
CA VAL A 139 19.93 11.69 -9.82
C VAL A 139 21.28 11.09 -10.24
N ASP A 140 22.31 11.15 -9.41
CA ASP A 140 23.62 10.57 -9.73
C ASP A 140 23.54 9.04 -9.91
N GLU A 141 22.85 8.34 -9.03
CA GLU A 141 22.59 6.90 -9.13
C GLU A 141 21.94 6.51 -10.46
N THR A 142 20.90 7.23 -10.86
CA THR A 142 20.10 6.86 -12.04
C THR A 142 20.71 7.32 -13.36
N THR A 143 21.52 8.38 -13.36
CA THR A 143 22.12 8.93 -14.58
C THR A 143 23.54 8.45 -14.84
N ASN A 144 24.29 8.13 -13.79
CA ASN A 144 25.71 7.80 -13.90
C ASN A 144 26.03 6.38 -13.41
N ARG A 145 25.85 6.11 -12.13
CA ARG A 145 26.34 4.89 -11.51
C ARG A 145 25.61 3.64 -12.00
N LEU A 146 24.29 3.60 -11.89
CA LEU A 146 23.50 2.43 -12.27
C LEU A 146 23.61 2.10 -13.77
N PRO A 147 23.53 3.05 -14.73
CA PRO A 147 23.73 2.74 -16.13
C PRO A 147 25.09 2.11 -16.42
N ALA A 148 26.16 2.60 -15.80
CA ALA A 148 27.50 2.04 -15.96
C ALA A 148 27.60 0.61 -15.40
N GLU A 149 27.05 0.36 -14.22
CA GLU A 149 27.03 -0.98 -13.61
C GLU A 149 26.17 -1.95 -14.41
N PHE A 150 25.00 -1.53 -14.89
CA PHE A 150 24.15 -2.36 -15.77
C PHE A 150 24.87 -2.72 -17.06
N ALA A 151 25.59 -1.77 -17.70
CA ALA A 151 26.35 -2.04 -18.91
C ALA A 151 27.49 -3.02 -18.67
N ASP A 152 28.22 -2.91 -17.57
CA ASP A 152 29.32 -3.82 -17.21
C ASP A 152 28.80 -5.23 -16.90
N ILE A 153 27.80 -5.34 -16.00
CA ILE A 153 27.21 -6.63 -15.62
C ILE A 153 26.48 -7.25 -16.80
N GLY A 154 25.71 -6.49 -17.55
CA GLY A 154 24.98 -6.94 -18.73
C GLY A 154 25.91 -7.49 -19.81
N SER A 155 27.04 -6.83 -20.05
CA SER A 155 28.05 -7.34 -20.99
C SER A 155 28.58 -8.72 -20.62
N ARG A 156 28.82 -8.93 -19.31
CA ARG A 156 29.36 -10.20 -18.78
C ARG A 156 28.29 -11.30 -18.67
N ALA A 157 27.10 -10.97 -18.18
CA ALA A 157 26.07 -11.95 -17.87
C ALA A 157 25.10 -12.20 -19.04
N LEU A 158 24.78 -11.17 -19.83
CA LEU A 158 23.76 -11.21 -20.87
C LEU A 158 24.30 -10.95 -22.29
N GLY A 159 25.60 -10.68 -22.42
CA GLY A 159 26.25 -10.40 -23.70
C GLY A 159 25.86 -9.09 -24.36
N THR A 160 25.38 -8.12 -23.62
CA THR A 160 25.01 -6.77 -24.11
C THR A 160 25.22 -5.70 -23.05
N ALA A 161 25.70 -4.51 -23.48
CA ALA A 161 25.79 -3.32 -22.65
C ALA A 161 24.61 -2.38 -22.82
N ASP A 162 23.72 -2.63 -23.76
CA ASP A 162 22.55 -1.82 -24.03
C ASP A 162 21.48 -2.01 -22.96
N LEU A 163 21.11 -0.95 -22.25
CA LEU A 163 20.14 -0.99 -21.16
C LEU A 163 18.76 -1.49 -21.59
N GLY A 164 18.32 -1.09 -22.79
CA GLY A 164 17.02 -1.53 -23.32
C GLY A 164 17.00 -3.04 -23.54
N GLN A 165 18.06 -3.59 -24.15
CA GLN A 165 18.21 -5.03 -24.37
C GLN A 165 18.39 -5.80 -23.06
N ILE A 166 19.09 -5.23 -22.06
CA ILE A 166 19.23 -5.84 -20.74
C ILE A 166 17.86 -5.98 -20.10
N PHE A 167 17.08 -4.89 -20.02
CA PHE A 167 15.74 -4.91 -19.42
C PHE A 167 14.77 -5.80 -20.20
N ASP A 168 14.86 -5.84 -21.53
CA ASP A 168 14.03 -6.72 -22.35
C ASP A 168 14.32 -8.20 -22.05
N LYS A 169 15.59 -8.58 -21.97
CA LYS A 169 16.00 -9.93 -21.58
C LYS A 169 15.52 -10.28 -20.17
N LEU A 170 15.79 -9.44 -19.17
CA LEU A 170 15.36 -9.65 -17.79
C LEU A 170 13.84 -9.79 -17.65
N LYS A 171 13.09 -9.06 -18.48
CA LYS A 171 11.63 -9.08 -18.47
C LYS A 171 11.04 -10.28 -19.22
N ASN A 172 11.63 -10.70 -20.33
CA ASN A 172 10.98 -11.61 -21.28
C ASN A 172 11.67 -12.97 -21.40
N ASP A 173 12.86 -13.16 -20.83
CA ASP A 173 13.57 -14.45 -20.87
C ASP A 173 12.80 -15.50 -20.03
N PRO A 174 12.32 -16.58 -20.65
CA PRO A 174 11.60 -17.64 -19.96
C PRO A 174 12.47 -18.37 -18.93
N ASP A 175 13.81 -18.44 -19.13
CA ASP A 175 14.73 -19.13 -18.23
C ASP A 175 14.90 -18.37 -16.88
N LEU A 176 14.51 -17.10 -16.83
CA LEU A 176 14.48 -16.28 -15.62
C LEU A 176 13.15 -16.31 -14.86
N ARG A 177 12.22 -17.17 -15.27
CA ARG A 177 10.89 -17.27 -14.68
C ARG A 177 10.54 -18.70 -14.33
N TYR A 178 9.84 -18.88 -13.23
CA TYR A 178 9.19 -20.14 -12.95
C TYR A 178 8.00 -20.35 -13.90
N ALA A 179 7.82 -21.58 -14.34
CA ALA A 179 6.75 -21.94 -15.29
C ALA A 179 5.35 -21.68 -14.69
N ASP A 180 5.20 -21.96 -13.40
CA ASP A 180 3.96 -21.76 -12.65
C ASP A 180 4.24 -21.63 -11.14
N GLY A 181 3.19 -21.44 -10.34
CA GLY A 181 3.30 -21.32 -8.89
C GLY A 181 3.80 -22.58 -8.18
N ALA A 182 3.60 -23.77 -8.77
CA ALA A 182 4.05 -25.04 -8.19
C ALA A 182 5.58 -25.23 -8.35
N ALA A 183 6.18 -24.57 -9.33
CA ALA A 183 7.63 -24.59 -9.54
C ALA A 183 8.41 -23.70 -8.57
N ILE A 184 7.73 -22.90 -7.74
CA ILE A 184 8.35 -21.99 -6.77
C ILE A 184 8.60 -22.67 -5.41
N VAL A 185 8.01 -23.84 -5.14
CA VAL A 185 8.02 -24.56 -3.85
C VAL A 185 9.20 -25.52 -3.75
#